data_cb10598d1c307630dd15411473ab04f2
#
_entry.id   cb10598d1c307630dd15411473ab04f2
#
_cell.length_a   1.000
_cell.length_b   1.000
_cell.length_c   1.000
_cell.angle_alpha   90.00
_cell.angle_beta   90.00
_cell.angle_gamma   90.00
#
_symmetry.space_group_name_H-M   'P 1'
#
loop_
_entity.id
_entity.type
_entity.pdbx_description
1 polymer ?
#
loop_
_entity_poly.entity_id
_entity_poly.type
_entity_poly.pdbx_seq_one_letter_code
_entity_poly.pdbx_strand_id
1 'polypeptide(L)'
;MATQTVQATNTAPKKKIKIAPIVCFIVTVILAVLFVYPVYFAVISAFKSNGEILKAPLAFPTELYLQNFKDLFAKTDFFTAIWHTVFLTVVSEVLIILVVPLSAYAIERHNSKATKFVYAYFTAGMMIPFHLYMFPLFKEMKVFHIYGTLWGPIICYIAGSVAFGTLLYTSFLKGVPIDIEEAAKIDGCT
;
A
#
# COMPACT_ATOMS: atom_id res chain seq x y z
N MET A 1 -70.13 -11.88 -37.13
CA MET A 1 -68.73 -11.53 -37.04
C MET A 1 -68.59 -10.50 -35.91
N ALA A 2 -68.15 -10.89 -34.72
CA ALA A 2 -68.01 -10.00 -33.61
C ALA A 2 -66.48 -9.79 -33.36
N THR A 3 -66.07 -8.56 -33.58
CA THR A 3 -64.67 -8.14 -33.39
C THR A 3 -64.39 -7.88 -31.91
N GLN A 4 -63.63 -8.76 -31.26
CA GLN A 4 -63.15 -8.55 -29.90
C GLN A 4 -61.96 -7.60 -29.91
N THR A 5 -62.16 -6.41 -29.36
CA THR A 5 -61.08 -5.45 -29.07
C THR A 5 -60.35 -5.89 -27.80
N VAL A 6 -59.12 -6.37 -27.95
CA VAL A 6 -58.19 -6.66 -26.86
C VAL A 6 -57.62 -5.35 -26.30
N GLN A 7 -58.11 -4.91 -25.16
CA GLN A 7 -57.47 -3.81 -24.41
C GLN A 7 -56.19 -4.31 -23.76
N ALA A 8 -55.05 -3.86 -24.28
CA ALA A 8 -53.73 -4.05 -23.66
C ALA A 8 -53.60 -3.15 -22.42
N THR A 9 -53.74 -3.73 -21.23
CA THR A 9 -53.46 -3.07 -19.96
C THR A 9 -51.96 -2.90 -19.80
N ASN A 10 -51.44 -1.71 -20.13
CA ASN A 10 -50.09 -1.32 -20.01
C ASN A 10 -49.76 -0.97 -18.54
N THR A 11 -49.52 -1.98 -17.67
CA THR A 11 -49.08 -1.82 -16.28
C THR A 11 -47.56 -1.74 -16.27
N ALA A 12 -47.04 -0.51 -16.33
CA ALA A 12 -45.63 -0.25 -16.11
C ALA A 12 -45.21 -0.76 -14.71
N PRO A 13 -44.12 -1.55 -14.57
CA PRO A 13 -43.72 -2.09 -13.27
C PRO A 13 -43.31 -0.95 -12.31
N LYS A 14 -43.98 -0.84 -11.17
CA LYS A 14 -43.61 0.09 -10.12
C LYS A 14 -42.18 -0.23 -9.67
N LYS A 15 -41.23 0.67 -9.94
CA LYS A 15 -39.82 0.57 -9.55
C LYS A 15 -39.75 0.54 -8.04
N LYS A 16 -39.62 -0.65 -7.44
CA LYS A 16 -39.39 -0.80 -5.99
C LYS A 16 -38.08 -0.12 -5.62
N ILE A 17 -38.13 0.91 -4.79
CA ILE A 17 -36.94 1.58 -4.27
C ILE A 17 -36.16 0.52 -3.46
N LYS A 18 -34.97 0.16 -3.94
CA LYS A 18 -34.10 -0.76 -3.21
C LYS A 18 -33.47 0.01 -2.05
N ILE A 19 -33.90 -0.27 -0.82
CA ILE A 19 -33.41 0.42 0.39
C ILE A 19 -31.95 0.09 0.67
N ALA A 20 -31.52 -1.15 0.37
CA ALA A 20 -30.15 -1.60 0.59
C ALA A 20 -29.06 -0.68 0.00
N PRO A 21 -29.09 -0.26 -1.28
CA PRO A 21 -28.06 0.65 -1.80
C PRO A 21 -28.06 2.03 -1.15
N ILE A 22 -29.23 2.52 -0.68
CA ILE A 22 -29.33 3.79 0.02
C ILE A 22 -28.65 3.68 1.38
N VAL A 23 -28.91 2.60 2.12
CA VAL A 23 -28.25 2.34 3.42
C VAL A 23 -26.74 2.18 3.22
N CYS A 24 -26.28 1.40 2.24
CA CYS A 24 -24.86 1.27 1.92
C CYS A 24 -24.23 2.62 1.58
N PHE A 25 -24.91 3.45 0.80
CA PHE A 25 -24.41 4.79 0.47
C PHE A 25 -24.24 5.66 1.71
N ILE A 26 -25.25 5.70 2.60
CA ILE A 26 -25.18 6.49 3.83
C ILE A 26 -24.04 6.00 4.73
N VAL A 27 -23.90 4.68 4.91
CA VAL A 27 -22.81 4.09 5.69
C VAL A 27 -21.45 4.44 5.09
N THR A 28 -21.32 4.36 3.77
CA THR A 28 -20.08 4.73 3.07
C THR A 28 -19.73 6.22 3.27
N VAL A 29 -20.71 7.11 3.20
CA VAL A 29 -20.49 8.54 3.44
C VAL A 29 -20.05 8.80 4.90
N ILE A 30 -20.70 8.16 5.87
CA ILE A 30 -20.32 8.28 7.29
C ILE A 30 -18.87 7.80 7.50
N LEU A 31 -18.52 6.65 6.95
CA LEU A 31 -17.15 6.12 7.02
C LEU A 31 -16.16 7.06 6.34
N ALA A 32 -16.49 7.58 5.15
CA ALA A 32 -15.62 8.54 4.45
C ALA A 32 -15.35 9.81 5.29
N VAL A 33 -16.38 10.37 5.91
CA VAL A 33 -16.23 11.53 6.81
C VAL A 33 -15.35 11.17 8.01
N LEU A 34 -15.54 10.01 8.61
CA LEU A 34 -14.75 9.54 9.75
C LEU A 34 -13.28 9.35 9.39
N PHE A 35 -12.97 8.83 8.18
CA PHE A 35 -11.61 8.68 7.70
C PHE A 35 -10.94 9.99 7.30
N VAL A 36 -11.70 10.96 6.78
CA VAL A 36 -11.18 12.29 6.39
C VAL A 36 -10.98 13.18 7.61
N TYR A 37 -11.74 12.95 8.68
CA TYR A 37 -11.71 13.78 9.89
C TYR A 37 -10.31 14.00 10.48
N PRO A 38 -9.47 12.95 10.73
CA PRO A 38 -8.11 13.18 11.27
C PRO A 38 -7.23 14.00 10.35
N VAL A 39 -7.35 13.83 9.03
CA VAL A 39 -6.59 14.62 8.05
C VAL A 39 -7.03 16.07 8.06
N TYR A 40 -8.34 16.32 8.05
CA TYR A 40 -8.90 17.66 8.19
C TYR A 40 -8.39 18.33 9.48
N PHE A 41 -8.50 17.65 10.62
CA PHE A 41 -8.03 18.14 11.91
C PHE A 41 -6.54 18.48 11.91
N ALA A 42 -5.69 17.61 11.35
CA ALA A 42 -4.25 17.84 11.26
C ALA A 42 -3.93 19.08 10.41
N VAL A 43 -4.57 19.22 9.25
CA VAL A 43 -4.35 20.34 8.34
C VAL A 43 -4.75 21.67 8.99
N ILE A 44 -5.96 21.77 9.55
CA ILE A 44 -6.39 23.03 10.17
C ILE A 44 -5.58 23.37 11.42
N SER A 45 -5.19 22.37 12.22
CA SER A 45 -4.39 22.55 13.43
C SER A 45 -2.97 23.04 13.12
N ALA A 46 -2.40 22.70 11.98
CA ALA A 46 -1.09 23.19 11.55
C ALA A 46 -1.03 24.73 11.45
N PHE A 47 -2.17 25.37 11.17
CA PHE A 47 -2.29 26.81 11.04
C PHE A 47 -2.89 27.50 12.27
N LYS A 48 -2.97 26.81 13.42
CA LYS A 48 -3.53 27.35 14.67
C LYS A 48 -2.51 27.40 15.78
N SER A 49 -2.69 28.32 16.71
CA SER A 49 -1.99 28.30 18.00
C SER A 49 -2.54 27.19 18.90
N ASN A 50 -1.74 26.70 19.87
CA ASN A 50 -2.19 25.69 20.84
C ASN A 50 -3.45 26.11 21.59
N GLY A 51 -3.57 27.40 21.93
CA GLY A 51 -4.74 27.95 22.61
C GLY A 51 -6.00 27.89 21.76
N GLU A 52 -5.89 28.12 20.46
CA GLU A 52 -7.01 28.03 19.51
C GLU A 52 -7.44 26.59 19.26
N ILE A 53 -6.47 25.66 19.14
CA ILE A 53 -6.76 24.22 19.00
C ILE A 53 -7.58 23.70 20.18
N LEU A 54 -7.22 24.12 21.42
CA LEU A 54 -7.93 23.68 22.62
C LEU A 54 -9.34 24.28 22.75
N LYS A 55 -9.55 25.52 22.29
CA LYS A 55 -10.84 26.21 22.38
C LYS A 55 -11.83 25.79 21.28
N ALA A 56 -11.33 25.61 20.07
CA ALA A 56 -12.16 25.35 18.89
C ALA A 56 -11.45 24.39 17.93
N PRO A 57 -11.35 23.10 18.26
CA PRO A 57 -10.52 22.14 17.52
C PRO A 57 -10.92 21.98 16.05
N LEU A 58 -12.19 22.08 15.73
CA LEU A 58 -12.72 21.84 14.38
C LEU A 58 -13.03 23.10 13.57
N ALA A 59 -13.01 24.27 14.21
CA ALA A 59 -13.25 25.52 13.50
C ALA A 59 -12.07 25.87 12.58
N PHE A 60 -12.31 26.61 11.52
CA PHE A 60 -11.23 27.18 10.73
C PHE A 60 -10.40 28.17 11.58
N PRO A 61 -9.07 28.30 11.30
CA PRO A 61 -8.23 29.25 11.99
C PRO A 61 -8.78 30.68 11.84
N THR A 62 -8.83 31.41 12.92
CA THR A 62 -9.24 32.83 12.91
C THR A 62 -8.14 33.69 12.31
N GLU A 63 -6.88 33.30 12.53
CA GLU A 63 -5.69 33.91 11.96
C GLU A 63 -4.72 32.80 11.55
N LEU A 64 -3.98 32.99 10.44
CA LEU A 64 -2.98 32.03 9.99
C LEU A 64 -1.74 32.08 10.90
N TYR A 65 -1.66 31.15 11.83
CA TYR A 65 -0.54 31.01 12.75
C TYR A 65 0.60 30.22 12.12
N LEU A 66 1.52 30.93 11.43
CA LEU A 66 2.65 30.30 10.72
C LEU A 66 3.86 29.99 11.62
N GLN A 67 3.78 30.31 12.92
CA GLN A 67 4.89 30.06 13.85
C GLN A 67 5.21 28.57 14.00
N ASN A 68 4.20 27.68 13.88
CA ASN A 68 4.40 26.24 13.90
C ASN A 68 5.40 25.77 12.83
N PHE A 69 5.32 26.34 11.62
CA PHE A 69 6.24 26.02 10.53
C PHE A 69 7.64 26.60 10.77
N LYS A 70 7.73 27.85 11.28
CA LYS A 70 9.01 28.46 11.62
C LYS A 70 9.72 27.63 12.71
N ASP A 71 8.98 27.21 13.73
CA ASP A 71 9.49 26.37 14.82
C ASP A 71 9.94 25.00 14.33
N LEU A 72 9.20 24.40 13.38
CA LEU A 72 9.59 23.14 12.75
C LEU A 72 10.98 23.26 12.10
N PHE A 73 11.15 24.26 11.22
CA PHE A 73 12.42 24.45 10.52
C PHE A 73 13.58 24.91 11.42
N ALA A 74 13.27 25.61 12.50
CA ALA A 74 14.29 26.08 13.44
C ALA A 74 14.73 25.02 14.46
N LYS A 75 13.84 24.10 14.84
CA LYS A 75 14.07 23.15 15.93
C LYS A 75 14.37 21.73 15.46
N THR A 76 14.16 21.44 14.17
CA THR A 76 14.39 20.08 13.61
C THR A 76 15.22 20.15 12.33
N ASP A 77 16.03 19.11 12.13
CA ASP A 77 16.77 18.92 10.87
C ASP A 77 15.84 18.39 9.76
N PHE A 78 14.75 19.15 9.50
CA PHE A 78 13.65 18.73 8.64
C PHE A 78 14.12 18.29 7.24
N PHE A 79 15.00 19.07 6.60
CA PHE A 79 15.52 18.76 5.28
C PHE A 79 16.40 17.51 5.26
N THR A 80 17.20 17.31 6.32
CA THR A 80 17.99 16.08 6.49
C THR A 80 17.08 14.86 6.67
N ALA A 81 16.00 14.99 7.45
CA ALA A 81 15.02 13.92 7.61
C ALA A 81 14.31 13.57 6.30
N ILE A 82 13.91 14.56 5.51
CA ILE A 82 13.35 14.34 4.17
C ILE A 82 14.38 13.63 3.27
N TRP A 83 15.62 14.12 3.24
CA TRP A 83 16.66 13.50 2.42
C TRP A 83 16.89 12.04 2.78
N HIS A 84 16.99 11.73 4.08
CA HIS A 84 17.13 10.35 4.55
C HIS A 84 15.93 9.49 4.12
N THR A 85 14.71 10.02 4.25
CA THR A 85 13.49 9.29 3.83
C THR A 85 13.47 9.04 2.34
N VAL A 86 13.79 10.05 1.51
CA VAL A 86 13.87 9.90 0.05
C VAL A 86 14.94 8.89 -0.33
N PHE A 87 16.12 8.99 0.25
CA PHE A 87 17.23 8.06 0.00
C PHE A 87 16.85 6.63 0.36
N LEU A 88 16.32 6.41 1.57
CA LEU A 88 15.85 5.11 2.02
C LEU A 88 14.81 4.52 1.06
N THR A 89 13.81 5.32 0.70
CA THR A 89 12.73 4.86 -0.18
C THR A 89 13.25 4.52 -1.56
N VAL A 90 13.98 5.43 -2.19
CA VAL A 90 14.46 5.22 -3.57
C VAL A 90 15.40 4.03 -3.66
N VAL A 91 16.37 3.93 -2.75
CA VAL A 91 17.36 2.84 -2.79
C VAL A 91 16.68 1.50 -2.50
N SER A 92 15.82 1.43 -1.49
CA SER A 92 15.09 0.19 -1.18
C SER A 92 14.19 -0.24 -2.34
N GLU A 93 13.45 0.70 -2.93
CA GLU A 93 12.51 0.38 -4.01
C GLU A 93 13.23 -0.08 -5.28
N VAL A 94 14.32 0.59 -5.67
CA VAL A 94 15.13 0.15 -6.81
C VAL A 94 15.65 -1.27 -6.60
N LEU A 95 16.16 -1.60 -5.40
CA LEU A 95 16.67 -2.94 -5.11
C LEU A 95 15.54 -3.98 -5.05
N ILE A 96 14.37 -3.63 -4.52
CA ILE A 96 13.17 -4.49 -4.51
C ILE A 96 12.72 -4.78 -5.95
N ILE A 97 12.61 -3.76 -6.80
CA ILE A 97 12.21 -3.90 -8.21
C ILE A 97 13.19 -4.76 -8.99
N LEU A 98 14.47 -4.74 -8.66
CA LEU A 98 15.46 -5.59 -9.30
C LEU A 98 15.40 -7.04 -8.81
N VAL A 99 15.31 -7.25 -7.50
CA VAL A 99 15.42 -8.59 -6.89
C VAL A 99 14.13 -9.39 -7.02
N VAL A 100 12.98 -8.75 -6.77
CA VAL A 100 11.68 -9.45 -6.68
C VAL A 100 11.24 -10.07 -8.01
N PRO A 101 11.22 -9.35 -9.14
CA PRO A 101 10.83 -9.97 -10.42
C PRO A 101 11.78 -11.07 -10.88
N LEU A 102 13.09 -10.89 -10.65
CA LEU A 102 14.09 -11.90 -11.00
C LEU A 102 13.89 -13.20 -10.20
N SER A 103 13.67 -13.08 -8.89
CA SER A 103 13.39 -14.23 -8.03
C SER A 103 12.08 -14.94 -8.40
N ALA A 104 11.04 -14.16 -8.68
CA ALA A 104 9.74 -14.69 -9.10
C ALA A 104 9.82 -15.41 -10.44
N TYR A 105 10.53 -14.84 -11.42
CA TYR A 105 10.76 -15.45 -12.72
C TYR A 105 11.53 -16.77 -12.59
N ALA A 106 12.61 -16.77 -11.82
CA ALA A 106 13.40 -17.99 -11.57
C ALA A 106 12.55 -19.08 -10.92
N ILE A 107 11.69 -18.75 -9.97
CA ILE A 107 10.81 -19.70 -9.28
C ILE A 107 9.75 -20.26 -10.23
N GLU A 108 9.11 -19.43 -11.01
CA GLU A 108 7.99 -19.86 -11.85
C GLU A 108 8.45 -20.62 -13.11
N ARG A 109 9.54 -20.17 -13.74
CA ARG A 109 10.03 -20.77 -14.99
C ARG A 109 10.97 -21.97 -14.79
N HIS A 110 11.67 -22.05 -13.64
CA HIS A 110 12.51 -23.20 -13.31
C HIS A 110 11.79 -24.14 -12.34
N ASN A 111 11.03 -25.10 -12.86
CA ASN A 111 10.28 -26.06 -12.06
C ASN A 111 11.19 -27.12 -11.39
N SER A 112 12.15 -26.68 -10.58
CA SER A 112 13.11 -27.52 -9.86
C SER A 112 12.70 -27.77 -8.41
N LYS A 113 13.30 -28.78 -7.76
CA LYS A 113 13.10 -29.01 -6.31
C LYS A 113 13.61 -27.81 -5.49
N ALA A 114 14.69 -27.16 -5.95
CA ALA A 114 15.28 -26.01 -5.28
C ALA A 114 14.35 -24.80 -5.31
N THR A 115 13.75 -24.46 -6.47
CA THR A 115 12.84 -23.33 -6.59
C THR A 115 11.55 -23.54 -5.80
N LYS A 116 11.04 -24.78 -5.77
CA LYS A 116 9.89 -25.15 -4.90
C LYS A 116 10.23 -25.00 -3.42
N PHE A 117 11.42 -25.38 -3.00
CA PHE A 117 11.88 -25.19 -1.62
C PHE A 117 11.99 -23.71 -1.27
N VAL A 118 12.59 -22.88 -2.14
CA VAL A 118 12.71 -21.43 -1.91
C VAL A 118 11.32 -20.78 -1.82
N TYR A 119 10.40 -21.15 -2.71
CA TYR A 119 9.02 -20.66 -2.65
C TYR A 119 8.32 -21.02 -1.33
N ALA A 120 8.45 -22.29 -0.89
CA ALA A 120 7.90 -22.74 0.38
C ALA A 120 8.55 -22.05 1.58
N TYR A 121 9.87 -21.84 1.52
CA TYR A 121 10.61 -21.10 2.55
C TYR A 121 10.13 -19.66 2.70
N PHE A 122 9.94 -18.92 1.59
CA PHE A 122 9.39 -17.58 1.62
C PHE A 122 7.97 -17.56 2.18
N THR A 123 7.13 -18.50 1.75
CA THR A 123 5.77 -18.63 2.27
C THR A 123 5.75 -18.87 3.79
N ALA A 124 6.59 -19.79 4.27
CA ALA A 124 6.70 -20.08 5.69
C ALA A 124 7.24 -18.90 6.49
N GLY A 125 8.24 -18.19 5.96
CA GLY A 125 8.81 -16.99 6.58
C GLY A 125 7.79 -15.87 6.79
N MET A 126 6.88 -15.68 5.83
CA MET A 126 5.81 -14.68 5.94
C MET A 126 4.77 -14.98 7.03
N MET A 127 4.63 -16.26 7.43
CA MET A 127 3.72 -16.64 8.51
C MET A 127 4.24 -16.23 9.90
N ILE A 128 5.52 -15.87 10.00
CA ILE A 128 6.13 -15.45 11.26
C ILE A 128 5.79 -13.96 11.48
N PRO A 129 5.03 -13.61 12.53
CA PRO A 129 4.72 -12.20 12.82
C PRO A 129 6.00 -11.40 13.11
N PHE A 130 6.10 -10.19 12.55
CA PHE A 130 7.26 -9.31 12.73
C PHE A 130 7.70 -9.15 14.18
N HIS A 131 6.75 -9.05 15.11
CA HIS A 131 7.04 -8.86 16.53
C HIS A 131 7.84 -10.01 17.17
N LEU A 132 7.77 -11.23 16.61
CA LEU A 132 8.53 -12.37 17.14
C LEU A 132 10.02 -12.30 16.79
N TYR A 133 10.38 -11.75 15.63
CA TYR A 133 11.77 -11.67 15.20
C TYR A 133 12.38 -10.26 15.31
N MET A 134 11.60 -9.26 15.70
CA MET A 134 12.09 -7.89 15.85
C MET A 134 13.29 -7.77 16.80
N PHE A 135 13.27 -8.48 17.92
CA PHE A 135 14.35 -8.44 18.88
C PHE A 135 15.62 -9.18 18.43
N PRO A 136 15.55 -10.40 17.88
CA PRO A 136 16.69 -11.00 17.18
C PRO A 136 17.24 -10.11 16.07
N LEU A 137 16.39 -9.56 15.19
CA LEU A 137 16.78 -8.66 14.11
C LEU A 137 17.59 -7.47 14.61
N PHE A 138 17.15 -6.84 15.70
CA PHE A 138 17.88 -5.74 16.33
C PHE A 138 19.28 -6.15 16.79
N LYS A 139 19.45 -7.36 17.36
CA LYS A 139 20.77 -7.90 17.74
C LYS A 139 21.65 -8.13 16.51
N GLU A 140 21.11 -8.74 15.46
CA GLU A 140 21.82 -8.99 14.21
C GLU A 140 22.30 -7.68 13.58
N MET A 141 21.45 -6.64 13.54
CA MET A 141 21.85 -5.32 13.03
C MET A 141 23.04 -4.72 13.80
N LYS A 142 23.15 -4.99 15.10
CA LYS A 142 24.31 -4.57 15.91
C LYS A 142 25.55 -5.40 15.59
N VAL A 143 25.41 -6.71 15.44
CA VAL A 143 26.53 -7.62 15.11
C VAL A 143 27.13 -7.24 13.76
N PHE A 144 26.28 -6.94 12.77
CA PHE A 144 26.72 -6.51 11.43
C PHE A 144 27.11 -5.02 11.35
N HIS A 145 27.10 -4.28 12.44
CA HIS A 145 27.43 -2.85 12.50
C HIS A 145 26.59 -1.96 11.57
N ILE A 146 25.38 -2.39 11.23
CA ILE A 146 24.43 -1.62 10.39
C ILE A 146 23.36 -0.90 11.21
N TYR A 147 23.30 -1.15 12.51
CA TYR A 147 22.42 -0.43 13.43
C TYR A 147 22.78 1.05 13.51
N GLY A 148 21.78 1.92 13.43
CA GLY A 148 21.97 3.38 13.41
C GLY A 148 22.48 3.96 12.10
N THR A 149 22.61 3.14 11.06
CA THR A 149 22.94 3.58 9.68
C THR A 149 21.71 3.54 8.77
N LEU A 150 21.76 4.23 7.63
CA LEU A 150 20.70 4.16 6.62
C LEU A 150 20.59 2.77 5.96
N TRP A 151 21.66 1.98 5.97
CA TRP A 151 21.68 0.64 5.39
C TRP A 151 20.88 -0.39 6.18
N GLY A 152 20.78 -0.22 7.50
CA GLY A 152 19.98 -1.09 8.34
C GLY A 152 18.52 -1.18 7.91
N PRO A 153 17.76 -0.07 7.88
CA PRO A 153 16.39 -0.06 7.38
C PRO A 153 16.27 -0.52 5.91
N ILE A 154 17.21 -0.15 5.02
CA ILE A 154 17.19 -0.58 3.61
C ILE A 154 17.18 -2.11 3.51
N ILE A 155 18.10 -2.77 4.21
CA ILE A 155 18.19 -4.24 4.22
C ILE A 155 16.91 -4.86 4.78
N CYS A 156 16.37 -4.30 5.86
CA CYS A 156 15.11 -4.78 6.45
C CYS A 156 13.93 -4.65 5.49
N TYR A 157 13.81 -3.54 4.76
CA TYR A 157 12.75 -3.34 3.78
C TYR A 157 12.85 -4.31 2.61
N ILE A 158 14.07 -4.52 2.09
CA ILE A 158 14.29 -5.49 1.03
C ILE A 158 13.93 -6.90 1.51
N ALA A 159 14.48 -7.33 2.66
CA ALA A 159 14.24 -8.67 3.20
C ALA A 159 12.75 -8.94 3.45
N GLY A 160 12.02 -7.96 4.03
CA GLY A 160 10.58 -8.07 4.26
C GLY A 160 9.76 -8.09 2.98
N SER A 161 10.19 -7.36 1.95
CA SER A 161 9.46 -7.23 0.69
C SER A 161 9.71 -8.38 -0.29
N VAL A 162 10.91 -8.99 -0.27
CA VAL A 162 11.28 -10.06 -1.21
C VAL A 162 10.34 -11.26 -1.11
N ALA A 163 10.02 -11.73 0.08
CA ALA A 163 9.13 -12.89 0.26
C ALA A 163 7.74 -12.61 -0.32
N PHE A 164 7.07 -11.56 0.14
CA PHE A 164 5.73 -11.20 -0.33
C PHE A 164 5.69 -10.82 -1.81
N GLY A 165 6.62 -9.98 -2.24
CA GLY A 165 6.72 -9.54 -3.62
C GLY A 165 6.93 -10.73 -4.58
N THR A 166 7.84 -11.65 -4.24
CA THR A 166 8.10 -12.85 -5.04
C THR A 166 6.85 -13.72 -5.17
N LEU A 167 6.10 -13.94 -4.09
CA LEU A 167 4.84 -14.69 -4.14
C LEU A 167 3.80 -14.02 -5.03
N LEU A 168 3.67 -12.70 -4.92
CA LEU A 168 2.74 -11.91 -5.71
C LEU A 168 3.09 -11.96 -7.20
N TYR A 169 4.35 -11.68 -7.55
CA TYR A 169 4.84 -11.73 -8.93
C TYR A 169 4.75 -13.14 -9.54
N THR A 170 5.09 -14.19 -8.78
CA THR A 170 4.92 -15.58 -9.22
C THR A 170 3.46 -15.86 -9.57
N SER A 171 2.52 -15.36 -8.78
CA SER A 171 1.08 -15.53 -9.06
C SER A 171 0.65 -14.82 -10.34
N PHE A 172 1.19 -13.65 -10.63
CA PHE A 172 0.95 -12.95 -11.90
C PHE A 172 1.58 -13.66 -13.09
N LEU A 173 2.83 -14.14 -12.94
CA LEU A 173 3.55 -14.85 -14.01
C LEU A 173 2.86 -16.14 -14.44
N LYS A 174 2.12 -16.82 -13.56
CA LYS A 174 1.28 -17.97 -13.91
C LYS A 174 0.21 -17.63 -14.95
N GLY A 175 -0.24 -16.41 -14.98
CA GLY A 175 -1.21 -15.93 -15.97
C GLY A 175 -0.59 -15.55 -17.32
N VAL A 176 0.74 -15.50 -17.43
CA VAL A 176 1.46 -15.18 -18.66
C VAL A 176 1.83 -16.46 -19.40
N PRO A 177 1.26 -16.76 -20.60
CA PRO A 177 1.57 -17.95 -21.37
C PRO A 177 3.06 -18.01 -21.72
N ILE A 178 3.67 -19.18 -21.56
CA ILE A 178 5.08 -19.42 -21.87
C ILE A 178 5.38 -19.24 -23.37
N ASP A 179 4.37 -19.48 -24.22
CA ASP A 179 4.46 -19.35 -25.67
C ASP A 179 4.95 -17.96 -26.12
N ILE A 180 4.63 -16.92 -25.34
CA ILE A 180 5.11 -15.55 -25.62
C ILE A 180 6.62 -15.46 -25.46
N GLU A 181 7.17 -16.10 -24.43
CA GLU A 181 8.60 -16.14 -24.17
C GLU A 181 9.34 -17.02 -25.20
N GLU A 182 8.71 -18.12 -25.62
CA GLU A 182 9.25 -18.99 -26.66
C GLU A 182 9.27 -18.29 -28.02
N ALA A 183 8.21 -17.56 -28.39
CA ALA A 183 8.19 -16.73 -29.59
C ALA A 183 9.30 -15.67 -29.57
N ALA A 184 9.48 -14.95 -28.46
CA ALA A 184 10.55 -13.97 -28.30
C ALA A 184 11.94 -14.59 -28.48
N LYS A 185 12.15 -15.81 -27.96
CA LYS A 185 13.43 -16.54 -28.18
C LYS A 185 13.66 -16.92 -29.64
N ILE A 186 12.61 -17.30 -30.37
CA ILE A 186 12.68 -17.60 -31.80
C ILE A 186 13.04 -16.31 -32.57
N ASP A 187 12.54 -15.16 -32.16
CA ASP A 187 12.87 -13.85 -32.72
C ASP A 187 14.26 -13.34 -32.31
N GLY A 188 15.04 -14.10 -31.56
CA GLY A 188 16.42 -13.78 -31.18
C GLY A 188 16.56 -12.94 -29.91
N CYS A 189 15.50 -12.77 -29.11
CA CYS A 189 15.62 -12.15 -27.80
C CYS A 189 16.27 -13.11 -26.79
N THR A 190 17.26 -12.62 -26.01
CA THR A 190 17.98 -13.40 -24.98
C THR A 190 17.59 -12.93 -23.58
#